data_aef2e43ad131851c838bcc6483904637
#
_entry.id   aef2e43ad131851c838bcc6483904637
#
_cell.length_a   1.000
_cell.length_b   1.000
_cell.length_c   1.000
_cell.angle_alpha   90.00
_cell.angle_beta   90.00
_cell.angle_gamma   90.00
#
_symmetry.space_group_name_H-M   'P 1'
#
loop_
_entity.id
_entity.type
_entity.pdbx_description
1 polymer ?
#
loop_
_entity_poly.entity_id
_entity_poly.type
_entity_poly.pdbx_seq_one_letter_code
_entity_poly.pdbx_strand_id
1 'polypeptide(L)'
;MDTLEQQIKFIQEAEGLKSVTRQAWTTAGRRESTAEHSWRLALFAALLAPSFGVDMGKTLTMCLIHDLGELYMGDISAASLPDEEEKHWAEERDARRVFSLLPARQAEEFLALWREYNAASTAEAKLVKALDKAETILQHNQGENPPGFDYRFNLDYGRQYFAGDPLLARLRALLDADTAARAGEETAR
;
A
#
# COMPACT_ATOMS: atom_id res chain seq x y z
N MET A 1 8.76 25.78 17.74
CA MET A 1 7.65 25.54 16.80
C MET A 1 6.51 24.98 17.63
N ASP A 2 5.31 25.51 17.51
CA ASP A 2 4.16 24.94 18.21
C ASP A 2 3.67 23.65 17.54
N THR A 3 2.75 22.95 18.21
CA THR A 3 2.21 21.66 17.73
C THR A 3 1.53 21.78 16.36
N LEU A 4 0.77 22.85 16.14
CA LEU A 4 0.04 23.04 14.87
C LEU A 4 1.01 23.33 13.72
N GLU A 5 2.04 24.15 13.96
CA GLU A 5 3.09 24.43 12.98
C GLU A 5 3.84 23.15 12.54
N GLN A 6 4.13 22.25 13.51
CA GLN A 6 4.75 20.96 13.22
C GLN A 6 3.83 20.06 12.35
N GLN A 7 2.55 19.99 12.71
CA GLN A 7 1.57 19.22 11.95
C GLN A 7 1.39 19.75 10.51
N ILE A 8 1.35 21.09 10.34
CA ILE A 8 1.29 21.71 9.01
C ILE A 8 2.53 21.35 8.19
N LYS A 9 3.72 21.38 8.77
CA LYS A 9 4.96 21.00 8.08
C LYS A 9 4.94 19.54 7.65
N PHE A 10 4.46 18.65 8.50
CA PHE A 10 4.30 17.25 8.15
C PHE A 10 3.36 17.08 6.95
N ILE A 11 2.20 17.75 6.95
CA ILE A 11 1.24 17.68 5.82
C ILE A 11 1.84 18.28 4.54
N GLN A 12 2.62 19.36 4.65
CA GLN A 12 3.34 19.93 3.50
C GLN A 12 4.37 18.97 2.91
N GLU A 13 5.12 18.27 3.76
CA GLU A 13 6.12 17.29 3.32
C GLU A 13 5.45 16.04 2.73
N ALA A 14 4.38 15.55 3.32
CA ALA A 14 3.63 14.39 2.83
C ALA A 14 3.01 14.61 1.43
N GLU A 15 2.87 15.86 0.98
CA GLU A 15 2.44 16.22 -0.38
C GLU A 15 3.33 15.57 -1.44
N GLY A 16 4.63 15.41 -1.16
CA GLY A 16 5.59 14.77 -2.06
C GLY A 16 5.17 13.36 -2.51
N LEU A 17 4.38 12.63 -1.71
CA LEU A 17 3.89 11.30 -2.07
C LEU A 17 2.99 11.28 -3.32
N LYS A 18 2.41 12.43 -3.70
CA LYS A 18 1.66 12.59 -4.96
C LYS A 18 2.57 12.50 -6.20
N SER A 19 3.86 12.73 -6.03
CA SER A 19 4.87 12.69 -7.10
C SER A 19 5.65 11.38 -7.12
N VAL A 20 5.56 10.56 -6.09
CA VAL A 20 6.09 9.19 -6.07
C VAL A 20 5.15 8.31 -6.88
N THR A 21 5.65 7.71 -7.96
CA THR A 21 4.84 6.89 -8.88
C THR A 21 5.19 5.42 -8.78
N ARG A 22 4.15 4.58 -8.82
CA ARG A 22 4.23 3.13 -8.73
C ARG A 22 4.35 2.48 -10.11
N GLN A 23 4.72 1.19 -10.14
CA GLN A 23 4.65 0.34 -11.34
C GLN A 23 3.22 -0.15 -11.59
N ALA A 24 2.27 0.77 -11.53
CA ALA A 24 0.85 0.57 -11.76
C ALA A 24 0.30 1.73 -12.60
N TRP A 25 -0.65 1.44 -13.48
CA TRP A 25 -1.23 2.45 -14.39
C TRP A 25 -2.72 2.60 -14.10
N THR A 26 -3.19 3.82 -14.20
CA THR A 26 -4.63 4.12 -14.11
C THR A 26 -5.35 3.67 -15.38
N THR A 27 -6.67 3.67 -15.37
CA THR A 27 -7.50 3.43 -16.57
C THR A 27 -7.32 4.47 -17.67
N ALA A 28 -6.68 5.60 -17.37
CA ALA A 28 -6.32 6.65 -18.34
C ALA A 28 -4.86 6.49 -18.86
N GLY A 29 -4.17 5.40 -18.56
CA GLY A 29 -2.84 5.09 -19.06
C GLY A 29 -1.69 5.89 -18.41
N ARG A 30 -1.94 6.67 -17.36
CA ARG A 30 -0.86 7.30 -16.58
C ARG A 30 -0.44 6.44 -15.40
N ARG A 31 0.78 6.60 -14.94
CA ARG A 31 1.24 5.95 -13.72
C ARG A 31 0.43 6.45 -12.51
N GLU A 32 0.07 5.53 -11.63
CA GLU A 32 -0.53 5.82 -10.33
C GLU A 32 0.51 6.40 -9.38
N SER A 33 0.12 7.36 -8.54
CA SER A 33 0.97 7.82 -7.43
C SER A 33 0.74 6.97 -6.18
N THR A 34 1.75 6.89 -5.30
CA THR A 34 1.63 6.22 -4.00
C THR A 34 0.55 6.88 -3.11
N ALA A 35 0.33 8.18 -3.26
CA ALA A 35 -0.76 8.87 -2.56
C ALA A 35 -2.15 8.41 -3.03
N GLU A 36 -2.35 8.16 -4.32
CA GLU A 36 -3.62 7.64 -4.88
C GLU A 36 -3.88 6.21 -4.42
N HIS A 37 -2.85 5.38 -4.40
CA HIS A 37 -2.89 4.03 -3.83
C HIS A 37 -3.32 4.06 -2.35
N SER A 38 -2.63 4.85 -1.52
CA SER A 38 -2.92 4.95 -0.08
C SER A 38 -4.36 5.45 0.18
N TRP A 39 -4.85 6.42 -0.62
CA TRP A 39 -6.24 6.86 -0.55
C TRP A 39 -7.21 5.73 -0.89
N ARG A 40 -6.98 5.00 -1.98
CA ARG A 40 -7.88 3.94 -2.43
C ARG A 40 -7.83 2.72 -1.52
N LEU A 41 -6.66 2.41 -0.95
CA LEU A 41 -6.49 1.42 0.11
C LEU A 41 -7.31 1.79 1.35
N ALA A 42 -7.26 3.05 1.81
CA ALA A 42 -8.05 3.51 2.95
C ALA A 42 -9.55 3.40 2.68
N LEU A 43 -10.00 3.70 1.46
CA LEU A 43 -11.40 3.52 1.05
C LEU A 43 -11.78 2.03 1.06
N PHE A 44 -10.91 1.15 0.57
CA PHE A 44 -11.12 -0.30 0.59
C PHE A 44 -11.22 -0.83 2.04
N ALA A 45 -10.34 -0.36 2.92
CA ALA A 45 -10.36 -0.70 4.34
C ALA A 45 -11.65 -0.20 5.01
N ALA A 46 -12.12 1.02 4.72
CA ALA A 46 -13.36 1.55 5.26
C ALA A 46 -14.59 0.68 4.93
N LEU A 47 -14.58 0.02 3.76
CA LEU A 47 -15.66 -0.87 3.33
C LEU A 47 -15.60 -2.25 4.02
N LEU A 48 -14.41 -2.81 4.20
CA LEU A 48 -14.25 -4.19 4.64
C LEU A 48 -13.94 -4.35 6.15
N ALA A 49 -13.26 -3.40 6.77
CA ALA A 49 -12.85 -3.48 8.18
C ALA A 49 -14.01 -3.75 9.16
N PRO A 50 -15.26 -3.26 8.95
CA PRO A 50 -16.38 -3.61 9.82
C PRO A 50 -16.65 -5.12 9.92
N SER A 51 -16.28 -5.90 8.90
CA SER A 51 -16.46 -7.37 8.91
C SER A 51 -15.38 -8.10 9.71
N PHE A 52 -14.31 -7.41 10.14
CA PHE A 52 -13.16 -8.02 10.83
C PHE A 52 -13.08 -7.66 12.32
N GLY A 53 -13.93 -6.75 12.81
CA GLY A 53 -13.94 -6.34 14.22
C GLY A 53 -12.66 -5.61 14.68
N VAL A 54 -11.93 -4.99 13.77
CA VAL A 54 -10.71 -4.22 14.02
C VAL A 54 -10.99 -2.76 14.36
N ASP A 55 -10.03 -2.07 14.98
CA ASP A 55 -10.11 -0.63 15.21
C ASP A 55 -10.05 0.13 13.88
N MET A 56 -11.15 0.78 13.52
CA MET A 56 -11.28 1.52 12.27
C MET A 56 -10.32 2.71 12.18
N GLY A 57 -10.16 3.47 13.27
CA GLY A 57 -9.27 4.64 13.30
C GLY A 57 -7.83 4.23 13.08
N LYS A 58 -7.38 3.20 13.79
CA LYS A 58 -6.04 2.61 13.63
C LYS A 58 -5.83 2.06 12.23
N THR A 59 -6.79 1.30 11.70
CA THR A 59 -6.73 0.70 10.36
C THR A 59 -6.59 1.77 9.27
N LEU A 60 -7.44 2.81 9.30
CA LEU A 60 -7.37 3.90 8.32
C LEU A 60 -6.09 4.71 8.42
N THR A 61 -5.61 4.99 9.65
CA THR A 61 -4.34 5.68 9.83
C THR A 61 -3.21 4.87 9.23
N MET A 62 -3.18 3.56 9.47
CA MET A 62 -2.18 2.65 8.91
C MET A 62 -2.20 2.65 7.37
N CYS A 63 -3.38 2.60 6.74
CA CYS A 63 -3.51 2.72 5.29
C CYS A 63 -2.91 4.01 4.73
N LEU A 64 -3.08 5.14 5.43
CA LEU A 64 -2.62 6.44 4.96
C LEU A 64 -1.11 6.68 5.16
N ILE A 65 -0.48 5.98 6.10
CA ILE A 65 0.92 6.23 6.45
C ILE A 65 1.89 5.11 6.05
N HIS A 66 1.40 3.94 5.61
CA HIS A 66 2.24 2.75 5.41
C HIS A 66 3.36 2.98 4.39
N ASP A 67 3.10 3.73 3.34
CA ASP A 67 4.04 4.03 2.26
C ASP A 67 4.76 5.40 2.41
N LEU A 68 4.62 6.10 3.55
CA LEU A 68 5.38 7.33 3.78
C LEU A 68 6.89 7.10 3.89
N GLY A 69 7.32 5.85 4.09
CA GLY A 69 8.73 5.45 3.96
C GLY A 69 9.27 5.52 2.54
N GLU A 70 8.42 5.63 1.51
CA GLU A 70 8.81 5.75 0.11
C GLU A 70 8.99 7.20 -0.37
N LEU A 71 8.69 8.18 0.51
CA LEU A 71 8.62 9.59 0.14
C LEU A 71 9.88 10.15 -0.50
N TYR A 72 11.06 9.70 -0.07
CA TYR A 72 12.34 10.24 -0.53
C TYR A 72 13.07 9.33 -1.51
N MET A 73 12.91 8.02 -1.39
CA MET A 73 13.56 7.05 -2.29
C MET A 73 12.68 6.67 -3.48
N GLY A 74 11.38 6.89 -3.39
CA GLY A 74 10.40 6.38 -4.35
C GLY A 74 9.93 4.96 -4.05
N ASP A 75 8.87 4.54 -4.74
CA ASP A 75 8.36 3.17 -4.71
C ASP A 75 9.33 2.22 -5.43
N ILE A 76 9.75 1.17 -4.73
CA ILE A 76 10.53 0.06 -5.29
C ILE A 76 9.58 -1.13 -5.44
N SER A 77 9.20 -1.39 -6.69
CA SER A 77 8.27 -2.47 -7.01
C SER A 77 8.78 -3.85 -6.58
N ALA A 78 7.93 -4.64 -5.96
CA ALA A 78 8.22 -6.03 -5.62
C ALA A 78 8.57 -6.88 -6.87
N ALA A 79 8.06 -6.53 -8.04
CA ALA A 79 8.38 -7.21 -9.30
C ALA A 79 9.85 -7.04 -9.74
N SER A 80 10.57 -6.04 -9.21
CA SER A 80 11.99 -5.85 -9.47
C SER A 80 12.90 -6.74 -8.60
N LEU A 81 12.34 -7.54 -7.69
CA LEU A 81 13.05 -8.43 -6.77
C LEU A 81 14.14 -7.70 -5.96
N PRO A 82 13.80 -6.62 -5.25
CA PRO A 82 14.77 -5.88 -4.45
C PRO A 82 15.33 -6.75 -3.31
N ASP A 83 16.50 -6.35 -2.77
CA ASP A 83 16.92 -6.84 -1.47
C ASP A 83 15.94 -6.29 -0.41
N GLU A 84 15.12 -7.18 0.16
CA GLU A 84 14.03 -6.82 1.09
C GLU A 84 14.56 -6.19 2.38
N GLU A 85 15.78 -6.59 2.82
CA GLU A 85 16.40 -6.06 4.03
C GLU A 85 16.90 -4.63 3.80
N GLU A 86 17.61 -4.40 2.70
CA GLU A 86 18.08 -3.07 2.31
C GLU A 86 16.91 -2.12 2.05
N LYS A 87 15.87 -2.59 1.34
CA LYS A 87 14.63 -1.84 1.10
C LYS A 87 13.99 -1.43 2.42
N HIS A 88 13.76 -2.37 3.33
CA HIS A 88 13.14 -2.10 4.63
C HIS A 88 13.93 -1.08 5.46
N TRP A 89 15.27 -1.19 5.52
CA TRP A 89 16.11 -0.23 6.22
C TRP A 89 16.01 1.19 5.65
N ALA A 90 15.95 1.29 4.34
CA ALA A 90 15.83 2.56 3.67
C ALA A 90 14.44 3.20 3.90
N GLU A 91 13.37 2.42 3.79
CA GLU A 91 12.00 2.88 4.09
C GLU A 91 11.84 3.27 5.56
N GLU A 92 12.40 2.52 6.52
CA GLU A 92 12.34 2.89 7.93
C GLU A 92 13.09 4.20 8.23
N ARG A 93 14.26 4.40 7.61
CA ARG A 93 15.01 5.66 7.72
C ARG A 93 14.16 6.84 7.22
N ASP A 94 13.50 6.68 6.09
CA ASP A 94 12.71 7.73 5.46
C ASP A 94 11.39 7.96 6.22
N ALA A 95 10.74 6.92 6.73
CA ALA A 95 9.59 7.03 7.64
C ALA A 95 9.95 7.80 8.92
N ARG A 96 11.08 7.48 9.56
CA ARG A 96 11.59 8.23 10.72
C ARG A 96 11.82 9.71 10.40
N ARG A 97 12.37 10.00 9.22
CA ARG A 97 12.64 11.37 8.79
C ARG A 97 11.33 12.15 8.65
N VAL A 98 10.33 11.64 7.93
CA VAL A 98 9.08 12.36 7.72
C VAL A 98 8.27 12.48 9.02
N PHE A 99 8.20 11.43 9.84
CA PHE A 99 7.49 11.49 11.12
C PHE A 99 8.16 12.41 12.14
N SER A 100 9.48 12.63 12.05
CA SER A 100 10.18 13.57 12.94
C SER A 100 9.71 15.03 12.82
N LEU A 101 8.95 15.35 11.77
CA LEU A 101 8.31 16.67 11.61
C LEU A 101 7.13 16.87 12.56
N LEU A 102 6.52 15.79 13.05
CA LEU A 102 5.42 15.81 13.99
C LEU A 102 5.90 16.12 15.44
N PRO A 103 4.98 16.54 16.33
CA PRO A 103 5.25 16.53 17.76
C PRO A 103 5.71 15.15 18.23
N ALA A 104 6.67 15.08 19.15
CA ALA A 104 7.37 13.84 19.53
C ALA A 104 6.43 12.66 19.80
N ARG A 105 5.35 12.86 20.55
CA ARG A 105 4.38 11.81 20.83
C ARG A 105 3.72 11.26 19.54
N GLN A 106 3.28 12.14 18.64
CA GLN A 106 2.65 11.73 17.38
C GLN A 106 3.67 11.05 16.45
N ALA A 107 4.91 11.52 16.44
CA ALA A 107 5.99 10.89 15.69
C ALA A 107 6.23 9.43 16.13
N GLU A 108 6.27 9.21 17.46
CA GLU A 108 6.40 7.87 18.04
C GLU A 108 5.19 6.97 17.72
N GLU A 109 3.97 7.50 17.84
CA GLU A 109 2.73 6.79 17.52
C GLU A 109 2.69 6.36 16.03
N PHE A 110 3.03 7.26 15.11
CA PHE A 110 3.03 6.96 13.66
C PHE A 110 4.13 5.97 13.29
N LEU A 111 5.33 6.11 13.85
CA LEU A 111 6.41 5.16 13.61
C LEU A 111 6.08 3.77 14.18
N ALA A 112 5.41 3.70 15.33
CA ALA A 112 4.96 2.42 15.89
C ALA A 112 3.92 1.75 14.99
N LEU A 113 2.93 2.49 14.46
CA LEU A 113 1.94 1.98 13.50
C LEU A 113 2.58 1.52 12.19
N TRP A 114 3.55 2.27 11.66
CA TRP A 114 4.30 1.91 10.46
C TRP A 114 5.06 0.59 10.64
N ARG A 115 5.72 0.43 11.78
CA ARG A 115 6.42 -0.83 12.11
C ARG A 115 5.46 -1.99 12.33
N GLU A 116 4.32 -1.73 12.97
CA GLU A 116 3.27 -2.72 13.18
C GLU A 116 2.73 -3.25 11.84
N TYR A 117 2.49 -2.34 10.88
CA TYR A 117 2.12 -2.71 9.51
C TYR A 117 3.19 -3.60 8.87
N ASN A 118 4.47 -3.20 8.91
CA ASN A 118 5.54 -3.97 8.30
C ASN A 118 5.71 -5.35 8.91
N ALA A 119 5.56 -5.46 10.22
CA ALA A 119 5.62 -6.74 10.95
C ALA A 119 4.36 -7.61 10.78
N ALA A 120 3.26 -7.08 10.23
CA ALA A 120 1.94 -7.73 10.18
C ALA A 120 1.54 -8.36 11.54
N SER A 121 1.81 -7.64 12.64
CA SER A 121 1.79 -8.22 13.99
C SER A 121 0.40 -8.22 14.65
N THR A 122 -0.53 -7.38 14.19
CA THR A 122 -1.89 -7.26 14.73
C THR A 122 -2.96 -7.62 13.70
N ALA A 123 -4.21 -7.70 14.13
CA ALA A 123 -5.35 -7.96 13.23
C ALA A 123 -5.50 -6.81 12.21
N GLU A 124 -5.36 -5.55 12.65
CA GLU A 124 -5.37 -4.38 11.77
C GLU A 124 -4.27 -4.44 10.73
N ALA A 125 -3.03 -4.70 11.16
CA ALA A 125 -1.87 -4.77 10.27
C ALA A 125 -1.99 -5.90 9.24
N LYS A 126 -2.46 -7.08 9.64
CA LYS A 126 -2.72 -8.21 8.74
C LYS A 126 -3.78 -7.86 7.70
N LEU A 127 -4.87 -7.23 8.15
CA LEU A 127 -5.93 -6.78 7.25
C LEU A 127 -5.40 -5.73 6.26
N VAL A 128 -4.70 -4.70 6.73
CA VAL A 128 -4.14 -3.66 5.85
C VAL A 128 -3.15 -4.28 4.86
N LYS A 129 -2.28 -5.20 5.26
CA LYS A 129 -1.38 -5.94 4.34
C LYS A 129 -2.15 -6.70 3.26
N ALA A 130 -3.23 -7.41 3.62
CA ALA A 130 -4.05 -8.11 2.64
C ALA A 130 -4.72 -7.14 1.65
N LEU A 131 -5.28 -6.04 2.17
CA LEU A 131 -5.97 -5.05 1.34
C LEU A 131 -5.02 -4.23 0.46
N ASP A 132 -3.80 -3.94 0.92
CA ASP A 132 -2.74 -3.32 0.13
C ASP A 132 -2.39 -4.19 -1.10
N LYS A 133 -2.18 -5.50 -0.88
CA LYS A 133 -1.94 -6.42 -2.00
C LYS A 133 -3.16 -6.56 -2.91
N ALA A 134 -4.37 -6.58 -2.34
CA ALA A 134 -5.61 -6.60 -3.10
C ALA A 134 -5.78 -5.35 -3.96
N GLU A 135 -5.49 -4.18 -3.41
CA GLU A 135 -5.57 -2.90 -4.11
C GLU A 135 -4.59 -2.84 -5.28
N THR A 136 -3.34 -3.27 -5.07
CA THR A 136 -2.31 -3.35 -6.11
C THR A 136 -2.75 -4.28 -7.25
N ILE A 137 -3.24 -5.49 -6.94
CA ILE A 137 -3.74 -6.44 -7.96
C ILE A 137 -4.93 -5.85 -8.71
N LEU A 138 -5.88 -5.25 -7.99
CA LEU A 138 -7.04 -4.60 -8.57
C LEU A 138 -6.64 -3.47 -9.53
N GLN A 139 -5.65 -2.64 -9.14
CA GLN A 139 -5.12 -1.57 -10.00
C GLN A 139 -4.46 -2.13 -11.25
N HIS A 140 -3.64 -3.17 -11.13
CA HIS A 140 -3.04 -3.85 -12.27
C HIS A 140 -4.09 -4.41 -13.24
N ASN A 141 -5.15 -5.02 -12.71
CA ASN A 141 -6.21 -5.61 -13.53
C ASN A 141 -7.08 -4.55 -14.22
N GLN A 142 -7.28 -3.37 -13.61
CA GLN A 142 -8.09 -2.27 -14.17
C GLN A 142 -7.30 -1.35 -15.10
N GLY A 143 -6.00 -1.22 -14.87
CA GLY A 143 -5.14 -0.23 -15.50
C GLY A 143 -4.97 -0.45 -17.00
N GLU A 144 -4.72 0.64 -17.72
CA GLU A 144 -4.20 0.58 -19.08
C GLU A 144 -2.67 0.44 -19.01
N ASN A 145 -2.24 -0.79 -18.77
CA ASN A 145 -0.84 -1.13 -18.58
C ASN A 145 -0.09 -1.16 -19.93
N PRO A 146 1.23 -0.94 -19.95
CA PRO A 146 2.03 -1.01 -21.17
C PRO A 146 2.03 -2.44 -21.75
N PRO A 147 2.28 -2.59 -23.07
CA PRO A 147 2.43 -3.91 -23.69
C PRO A 147 3.50 -4.75 -22.98
N GLY A 148 3.20 -6.04 -22.79
CA GLY A 148 4.10 -6.97 -22.10
C GLY A 148 4.05 -6.86 -20.57
N PHE A 149 3.05 -6.22 -19.99
CA PHE A 149 2.86 -6.19 -18.54
C PHE A 149 2.61 -7.59 -18.00
N ASP A 150 3.39 -8.01 -17.01
CA ASP A 150 3.29 -9.35 -16.42
C ASP A 150 2.13 -9.47 -15.43
N TYR A 151 0.93 -9.76 -15.94
CA TYR A 151 -0.24 -10.03 -15.09
C TYR A 151 -0.06 -11.28 -14.23
N ARG A 152 0.74 -12.27 -14.65
CA ARG A 152 0.88 -13.53 -13.92
C ARG A 152 1.59 -13.37 -12.59
N PHE A 153 2.46 -12.35 -12.47
CA PHE A 153 3.05 -11.96 -11.19
C PHE A 153 1.98 -11.81 -10.09
N ASN A 154 0.82 -11.25 -10.41
CA ASN A 154 -0.25 -11.02 -9.45
C ASN A 154 -0.81 -12.31 -8.83
N LEU A 155 -0.74 -13.46 -9.53
CA LEU A 155 -1.30 -14.73 -9.05
C LEU A 155 -0.58 -15.27 -7.80
N ASP A 156 0.69 -14.90 -7.61
CA ASP A 156 1.47 -15.29 -6.44
C ASP A 156 1.70 -14.13 -5.45
N TYR A 157 1.60 -12.89 -5.93
CA TYR A 157 1.88 -11.70 -5.15
C TYR A 157 1.00 -11.58 -3.91
N GLY A 158 1.62 -11.54 -2.73
CA GLY A 158 0.96 -11.33 -1.45
C GLY A 158 -0.01 -12.45 -1.02
N ARG A 159 -0.03 -13.61 -1.66
CA ARG A 159 -1.01 -14.70 -1.45
C ARG A 159 -1.13 -15.13 0.01
N GLN A 160 -0.03 -15.11 0.75
CA GLN A 160 0.02 -15.49 2.16
C GLN A 160 -0.87 -14.62 3.07
N TYR A 161 -1.11 -13.36 2.71
CA TYR A 161 -1.92 -12.44 3.50
C TYR A 161 -3.43 -12.69 3.42
N PHE A 162 -3.88 -13.50 2.46
CA PHE A 162 -5.29 -13.86 2.28
C PHE A 162 -5.64 -15.20 2.95
N ALA A 163 -4.64 -15.91 3.46
CA ALA A 163 -4.86 -17.21 4.11
C ALA A 163 -5.46 -17.02 5.51
N GLY A 164 -6.37 -17.91 5.89
CA GLY A 164 -6.93 -17.98 7.24
C GLY A 164 -8.22 -17.21 7.48
N ASP A 165 -8.68 -16.40 6.54
CA ASP A 165 -9.97 -15.73 6.59
C ASP A 165 -10.80 -16.00 5.34
N PRO A 166 -12.07 -16.50 5.46
CA PRO A 166 -12.91 -16.85 4.30
C PRO A 166 -13.25 -15.67 3.39
N LEU A 167 -13.42 -14.45 3.96
CA LEU A 167 -13.75 -13.26 3.17
C LEU A 167 -12.53 -12.81 2.36
N LEU A 168 -11.34 -12.80 2.97
CA LEU A 168 -10.10 -12.50 2.26
C LEU A 168 -9.78 -13.56 1.20
N ALA A 169 -10.00 -14.83 1.49
CA ALA A 169 -9.83 -15.91 0.49
C ALA A 169 -10.78 -15.74 -0.70
N ARG A 170 -12.04 -15.34 -0.45
CA ARG A 170 -13.00 -15.03 -1.51
C ARG A 170 -12.60 -13.79 -2.32
N LEU A 171 -12.15 -12.73 -1.64
CA LEU A 171 -11.62 -11.53 -2.30
C LEU A 171 -10.48 -11.92 -3.24
N ARG A 172 -9.51 -12.68 -2.74
CA ARG A 172 -8.39 -13.15 -3.54
C ARG A 172 -8.83 -13.95 -4.77
N ALA A 173 -9.80 -14.86 -4.62
CA ALA A 173 -10.30 -15.65 -5.74
C ALA A 173 -10.94 -14.79 -6.84
N LEU A 174 -11.63 -13.70 -6.48
CA LEU A 174 -12.18 -12.75 -7.45
C LEU A 174 -11.05 -12.02 -8.21
N LEU A 175 -10.04 -11.54 -7.50
CA LEU A 175 -8.88 -10.87 -8.10
C LEU A 175 -8.08 -11.80 -9.02
N ASP A 176 -7.88 -13.06 -8.61
CA ASP A 176 -7.17 -14.07 -9.42
C ASP A 176 -7.93 -14.41 -10.71
N ALA A 177 -9.27 -14.45 -10.66
CA ALA A 177 -10.09 -14.68 -11.86
C ALA A 177 -9.93 -13.53 -12.88
N ASP A 178 -9.96 -12.27 -12.41
CA ASP A 178 -9.74 -11.10 -13.27
C ASP A 178 -8.31 -11.08 -13.82
N THR A 179 -7.31 -11.40 -12.99
CA THR A 179 -5.91 -11.51 -13.41
C THR A 179 -5.71 -12.55 -14.49
N ALA A 180 -6.35 -13.74 -14.35
CA ALA A 180 -6.26 -14.81 -15.35
C ALA A 180 -6.89 -14.41 -16.69
N ALA A 181 -8.01 -13.67 -16.65
CA ALA A 181 -8.64 -13.14 -17.86
C ALA A 181 -7.71 -12.15 -18.59
N ARG A 182 -7.10 -11.21 -17.87
CA ARG A 182 -6.14 -10.23 -18.42
C ARG A 182 -4.90 -10.91 -19.01
N ALA A 183 -4.32 -11.88 -18.29
CA ALA A 183 -3.17 -12.64 -18.79
C ALA A 183 -3.48 -13.42 -20.06
N GLY A 184 -4.71 -13.93 -20.22
CA GLY A 184 -5.18 -14.59 -21.43
C GLY A 184 -5.32 -13.64 -22.62
N GLU A 185 -5.84 -12.45 -22.40
CA GLU A 185 -5.98 -11.39 -23.42
C GLU A 185 -4.62 -10.90 -23.95
N GLU A 186 -3.63 -10.71 -23.06
CA GLU A 186 -2.28 -10.27 -23.44
C GLU A 186 -1.55 -11.33 -24.27
N THR A 187 -1.75 -12.62 -23.97
CA THR A 187 -1.13 -13.73 -24.74
C THR A 187 -1.75 -13.87 -26.15
N ALA A 188 -2.96 -13.35 -26.37
CA ALA A 188 -3.69 -13.44 -27.64
C ALA A 188 -3.40 -12.27 -28.61
N ARG A 189 -2.69 -11.24 -28.14
CA ARG A 189 -2.26 -10.08 -28.94
C ARG A 189 -0.86 -10.27 -29.52
#